data_acc721722216e2f3aed233dc562c333b
#
_entry.id   acc721722216e2f3aed233dc562c333b
#
_cell.length_a   1.000
_cell.length_b   1.000
_cell.length_c   1.000
_cell.angle_alpha   90.00
_cell.angle_beta   90.00
_cell.angle_gamma   90.00
#
_symmetry.space_group_name_H-M   'P 1'
#
loop_
_entity.id
_entity.type
_entity.pdbx_description
1 polymer ?
#
loop_
_entity_poly.entity_id
_entity_poly.type
_entity_poly.pdbx_seq_one_letter_code
_entity_poly.pdbx_strand_id
1 'polypeptide(L)'
;TGGDRIDHATEVYVTPAIVETNEHIDEMHEETFAPILYVMPFTELKDAVNLQNSVKQGLSSSIFTNDVRESEFFLGPEGSDCGIANVNIGTSGAEIGGAFGGEKDTGGGRESGSDSWKAYMRRTTATINYGEELPLAQGVEFD
;
A
#
# COMPACT_ATOMS: atom_id res chain seq x y z
N THR A 1 -23.55 13.00 1.45
CA THR A 1 -24.13 13.54 2.69
C THR A 1 -23.03 13.81 3.70
N GLY A 2 -23.19 14.79 4.60
CA GLY A 2 -22.16 15.25 5.55
C GLY A 2 -21.21 16.28 4.93
N GLY A 3 -20.06 16.50 5.58
CA GLY A 3 -19.06 17.48 5.15
C GLY A 3 -19.34 18.90 5.64
N ASP A 4 -20.30 19.08 6.54
CA ASP A 4 -20.63 20.38 7.10
C ASP A 4 -19.53 20.85 8.06
N ARG A 5 -19.24 22.15 8.07
CA ARG A 5 -18.37 22.73 9.07
C ARG A 5 -18.98 22.60 10.47
N ILE A 6 -18.15 22.21 11.42
CA ILE A 6 -18.52 22.21 12.83
C ILE A 6 -18.09 23.54 13.42
N ASP A 7 -19.02 24.23 14.11
CA ASP A 7 -18.71 25.47 14.83
C ASP A 7 -17.79 25.15 16.01
N HIS A 8 -16.51 25.43 15.82
CA HIS A 8 -15.45 25.22 16.79
C HIS A 8 -14.42 26.35 16.69
N ALA A 9 -13.75 26.62 17.79
CA ALA A 9 -12.79 27.73 17.90
C ALA A 9 -11.66 27.75 16.84
N THR A 10 -11.37 26.59 16.23
CA THR A 10 -10.31 26.47 15.19
C THR A 10 -10.83 26.52 13.75
N GLU A 11 -12.17 26.45 13.55
CA GLU A 11 -12.84 26.44 12.22
C GLU A 11 -12.36 25.36 11.22
N VAL A 12 -11.59 24.37 11.68
CA VAL A 12 -10.99 23.33 10.81
C VAL A 12 -11.70 21.99 10.89
N TYR A 13 -12.71 21.88 11.75
CA TYR A 13 -13.46 20.63 11.90
C TYR A 13 -14.65 20.56 10.95
N VAL A 14 -14.83 19.37 10.35
CA VAL A 14 -15.98 19.04 9.50
C VAL A 14 -16.60 17.72 9.96
N THR A 15 -17.90 17.56 9.71
CA THR A 15 -18.56 16.27 9.91
C THR A 15 -18.08 15.27 8.86
N PRO A 16 -18.04 13.96 9.17
CA PRO A 16 -17.75 12.94 8.15
C PRO A 16 -18.69 13.03 6.96
N ALA A 17 -18.14 12.83 5.76
CA ALA A 17 -18.89 12.88 4.51
C ALA A 17 -18.93 11.51 3.83
N ILE A 18 -20.06 11.18 3.21
CA ILE A 18 -20.21 10.03 2.32
C ILE A 18 -20.55 10.56 0.93
N VAL A 19 -19.75 10.22 -0.04
CA VAL A 19 -19.91 10.56 -1.45
C VAL A 19 -20.21 9.30 -2.24
N GLU A 20 -21.38 9.22 -2.85
CA GLU A 20 -21.75 8.13 -3.74
C GLU A 20 -21.49 8.57 -5.18
N THR A 21 -20.82 7.72 -5.95
CA THR A 21 -20.49 7.96 -7.36
C THR A 21 -20.51 6.64 -8.13
N ASN A 22 -20.73 6.71 -9.44
CA ASN A 22 -20.68 5.54 -10.33
C ASN A 22 -19.35 5.42 -11.09
N GLU A 23 -18.46 6.38 -10.92
CA GLU A 23 -17.16 6.42 -11.60
C GLU A 23 -16.10 7.05 -10.69
N HIS A 24 -14.84 6.77 -11.00
CA HIS A 24 -13.73 7.48 -10.39
C HIS A 24 -13.76 8.95 -10.80
N ILE A 25 -13.73 9.83 -9.80
CA ILE A 25 -13.58 11.27 -9.97
C ILE A 25 -12.14 11.68 -9.65
N ASP A 26 -11.71 12.84 -10.16
CA ASP A 26 -10.32 13.29 -10.04
C ASP A 26 -9.87 13.39 -8.57
N GLU A 27 -10.76 13.78 -7.68
CA GLU A 27 -10.47 13.91 -6.24
C GLU A 27 -10.11 12.59 -5.56
N MET A 28 -10.49 11.43 -6.12
CA MET A 28 -10.14 10.11 -5.58
C MET A 28 -8.70 9.71 -5.89
N HIS A 29 -8.08 10.33 -6.90
CA HIS A 29 -6.70 10.05 -7.28
C HIS A 29 -5.67 10.77 -6.41
N GLU A 30 -6.12 11.74 -5.60
CA GLU A 30 -5.27 12.48 -4.68
C GLU A 30 -5.68 12.18 -3.23
N GLU A 31 -4.71 12.11 -2.34
CA GLU A 31 -4.97 11.85 -0.94
C GLU A 31 -5.52 13.12 -0.26
N THR A 32 -6.78 13.05 0.21
CA THR A 32 -7.46 14.18 0.86
C THR A 32 -7.44 14.05 2.35
N PHE A 33 -6.54 14.03 3.12
CA PHE A 33 -6.55 13.90 4.59
C PHE A 33 -7.77 14.50 5.30
N ALA A 34 -8.96 13.97 5.01
CA ALA A 34 -10.25 14.40 5.53
C ALA A 34 -11.17 13.19 5.78
N PRO A 35 -12.19 13.32 6.63
CA PRO A 35 -13.11 12.22 6.92
C PRO A 35 -14.15 12.04 5.80
N ILE A 36 -13.68 11.61 4.63
CA ILE A 36 -14.50 11.39 3.43
C ILE A 36 -14.48 9.90 3.08
N LEU A 37 -15.65 9.32 2.87
CA LEU A 37 -15.83 7.97 2.34
C LEU A 37 -16.47 8.06 0.96
N TYR A 38 -15.77 7.58 -0.05
CA TYR A 38 -16.31 7.38 -1.38
C TYR A 38 -16.91 5.99 -1.51
N VAL A 39 -18.08 5.89 -2.07
CA VAL A 39 -18.81 4.63 -2.26
C VAL A 39 -19.18 4.48 -3.72
N MET A 40 -18.78 3.36 -4.31
CA MET A 40 -19.08 3.03 -5.70
C MET A 40 -19.64 1.61 -5.80
N PRO A 41 -20.71 1.39 -6.56
CA PRO A 41 -21.14 0.04 -6.89
C PRO A 41 -20.21 -0.60 -7.91
N PHE A 42 -20.05 -1.93 -7.85
CA PHE A 42 -19.37 -2.73 -8.87
C PHE A 42 -20.18 -3.99 -9.17
N THR A 43 -19.93 -4.58 -10.33
CA THR A 43 -20.57 -5.84 -10.75
C THR A 43 -19.57 -6.99 -10.67
N GLU A 44 -18.37 -6.77 -11.19
CA GLU A 44 -17.31 -7.77 -11.21
C GLU A 44 -16.20 -7.40 -10.23
N LEU A 45 -15.79 -8.35 -9.38
CA LEU A 45 -14.73 -8.13 -8.39
C LEU A 45 -13.41 -7.66 -9.05
N LYS A 46 -13.09 -8.20 -10.22
CA LYS A 46 -11.88 -7.81 -10.96
C LYS A 46 -11.89 -6.31 -11.30
N ASP A 47 -13.03 -5.76 -11.65
CA ASP A 47 -13.15 -4.33 -11.98
C ASP A 47 -12.99 -3.47 -10.71
N ALA A 48 -13.55 -3.91 -9.58
CA ALA A 48 -13.37 -3.24 -8.30
C ALA A 48 -11.89 -3.22 -7.87
N VAL A 49 -11.19 -4.34 -8.03
CA VAL A 49 -9.75 -4.43 -7.73
C VAL A 49 -8.92 -3.56 -8.68
N ASN A 50 -9.25 -3.52 -9.96
CA ASN A 50 -8.59 -2.65 -10.93
C ASN A 50 -8.78 -1.17 -10.57
N LEU A 51 -9.98 -0.77 -10.17
CA LEU A 51 -10.26 0.60 -9.71
C LEU A 51 -9.47 0.93 -8.43
N GLN A 52 -9.46 0.04 -7.44
CA GLN A 52 -8.65 0.19 -6.24
C GLN A 52 -7.17 0.37 -6.58
N ASN A 53 -6.64 -0.43 -7.49
CA ASN A 53 -5.23 -0.39 -7.86
C ASN A 53 -4.85 0.79 -8.77
N SER A 54 -5.81 1.52 -9.33
CA SER A 54 -5.57 2.61 -10.27
C SER A 54 -5.08 3.91 -9.61
N VAL A 55 -5.20 4.03 -8.30
CA VAL A 55 -4.70 5.18 -7.53
C VAL A 55 -3.22 5.04 -7.19
N LYS A 56 -2.58 6.17 -6.87
CA LYS A 56 -1.13 6.22 -6.55
C LYS A 56 -0.80 5.64 -5.17
N GLN A 57 -1.78 5.57 -4.29
CA GLN A 57 -1.62 5.07 -2.93
C GLN A 57 -1.79 3.55 -2.88
N GLY A 58 -1.10 2.90 -1.96
CA GLY A 58 -1.15 1.45 -1.80
C GLY A 58 -0.77 1.02 -0.38
N LEU A 59 -1.30 1.70 0.65
CA LEU A 59 -0.98 1.39 2.04
C LEU A 59 -1.73 0.15 2.52
N SER A 60 -3.05 0.22 2.54
CA SER A 60 -3.88 -0.89 3.04
C SER A 60 -5.20 -1.02 2.29
N SER A 61 -5.67 -2.26 2.23
CA SER A 61 -6.91 -2.64 1.58
C SER A 61 -7.60 -3.78 2.31
N SER A 62 -8.87 -3.97 2.05
CA SER A 62 -9.65 -5.06 2.64
C SER A 62 -10.75 -5.53 1.72
N ILE A 63 -11.00 -6.83 1.72
CA ILE A 63 -12.18 -7.45 1.11
C ILE A 63 -13.04 -8.10 2.20
N PHE A 64 -14.34 -7.99 2.07
CA PHE A 64 -15.31 -8.70 2.91
C PHE A 64 -16.09 -9.67 2.04
N THR A 65 -15.82 -10.96 2.19
CA THR A 65 -16.41 -12.01 1.38
C THR A 65 -16.48 -13.34 2.15
N ASN A 66 -17.41 -14.20 1.73
CA ASN A 66 -17.49 -15.60 2.16
C ASN A 66 -17.02 -16.57 1.07
N ASP A 67 -16.61 -16.09 -0.11
CA ASP A 67 -16.06 -16.92 -1.17
C ASP A 67 -14.53 -16.98 -1.07
N VAL A 68 -14.02 -18.18 -0.89
CA VAL A 68 -12.58 -18.43 -0.79
C VAL A 68 -11.82 -18.04 -2.08
N ARG A 69 -12.47 -18.18 -3.26
CA ARG A 69 -11.83 -17.83 -4.53
C ARG A 69 -11.65 -16.33 -4.68
N GLU A 70 -12.61 -15.54 -4.19
CA GLU A 70 -12.48 -14.08 -4.14
C GLU A 70 -11.36 -13.67 -3.19
N SER A 71 -11.27 -14.33 -2.04
CA SER A 71 -10.18 -14.09 -1.08
C SER A 71 -8.81 -14.40 -1.67
N GLU A 72 -8.67 -15.56 -2.32
CA GLU A 72 -7.41 -15.98 -2.97
C GLU A 72 -7.05 -15.06 -4.16
N PHE A 73 -8.03 -14.63 -4.94
CA PHE A 73 -7.81 -13.65 -6.00
C PHE A 73 -7.34 -12.32 -5.43
N PHE A 74 -8.00 -11.81 -4.39
CA PHE A 74 -7.67 -10.53 -3.78
C PHE A 74 -6.26 -10.51 -3.16
N LEU A 75 -5.82 -11.61 -2.56
CA LEU A 75 -4.48 -11.77 -1.97
C LEU A 75 -3.42 -12.20 -2.98
N GLY A 76 -3.83 -12.62 -4.17
CA GLY A 76 -2.95 -13.13 -5.23
C GLY A 76 -2.22 -12.02 -6.01
N PRO A 77 -1.35 -12.41 -6.95
CA PRO A 77 -0.53 -11.47 -7.73
C PRO A 77 -1.34 -10.51 -8.62
N GLU A 78 -2.56 -10.88 -8.98
CA GLU A 78 -3.48 -10.04 -9.77
C GLU A 78 -4.48 -9.27 -8.88
N GLY A 79 -4.34 -9.41 -7.56
CA GLY A 79 -5.24 -8.83 -6.57
C GLY A 79 -4.83 -7.44 -6.11
N SER A 80 -4.92 -7.20 -4.82
CA SER A 80 -4.67 -5.89 -4.24
C SER A 80 -3.19 -5.50 -4.29
N ASP A 81 -2.90 -4.35 -4.87
CA ASP A 81 -1.57 -3.71 -4.91
C ASP A 81 -1.38 -2.78 -3.70
N CYS A 82 -1.49 -3.37 -2.52
CA CYS A 82 -1.28 -2.69 -1.25
C CYS A 82 -0.29 -3.46 -0.37
N GLY A 83 0.42 -2.75 0.50
CA GLY A 83 1.33 -3.35 1.47
C GLY A 83 0.61 -4.18 2.53
N ILE A 84 -0.66 -3.87 2.81
CA ILE A 84 -1.54 -4.62 3.69
C ILE A 84 -2.80 -4.98 2.91
N ALA A 85 -3.08 -6.27 2.78
CA ALA A 85 -4.30 -6.79 2.17
C ALA A 85 -5.00 -7.71 3.18
N ASN A 86 -6.18 -7.31 3.59
CA ASN A 86 -6.94 -8.00 4.64
C ASN A 86 -8.19 -8.68 4.07
N VAL A 87 -8.61 -9.76 4.70
CA VAL A 87 -9.88 -10.44 4.39
C VAL A 87 -10.73 -10.47 5.64
N ASN A 88 -11.95 -9.95 5.54
CA ASN A 88 -12.96 -9.91 6.61
C ASN A 88 -12.50 -9.18 7.88
N ILE A 89 -11.57 -8.27 7.74
CA ILE A 89 -11.11 -7.34 8.78
C ILE A 89 -10.85 -5.98 8.14
N GLY A 90 -11.07 -4.89 8.88
CA GLY A 90 -10.87 -3.52 8.37
C GLY A 90 -9.41 -3.20 8.03
N THR A 91 -9.22 -2.07 7.34
CA THR A 91 -7.91 -1.59 6.90
C THR A 91 -7.11 -0.89 8.00
N SER A 92 -7.72 -0.59 9.14
CA SER A 92 -7.09 0.11 10.26
C SER A 92 -6.35 -0.86 11.19
N GLY A 93 -5.21 -0.40 11.68
CA GLY A 93 -4.41 -1.14 12.64
C GLY A 93 -3.36 -2.04 12.00
N ALA A 94 -2.21 -2.03 12.60
CA ALA A 94 -1.10 -2.93 12.27
C ALA A 94 -0.72 -3.73 13.52
N GLU A 95 -0.61 -5.02 13.37
CA GLU A 95 -0.05 -5.89 14.40
C GLU A 95 1.47 -5.76 14.40
N ILE A 96 2.07 -5.66 15.59
CA ILE A 96 3.54 -5.50 15.72
C ILE A 96 4.32 -6.66 15.09
N GLY A 97 3.73 -7.84 15.01
CA GLY A 97 4.31 -9.02 14.35
C GLY A 97 4.19 -8.99 12.82
N GLY A 98 3.33 -8.15 12.28
CA GLY A 98 3.12 -7.96 10.85
C GLY A 98 3.97 -6.84 10.27
N ALA A 99 4.46 -7.01 9.06
CA ALA A 99 5.19 -5.97 8.35
C ALA A 99 4.24 -4.83 7.95
N PHE A 100 4.45 -3.62 8.45
CA PHE A 100 3.66 -2.44 8.16
C PHE A 100 4.38 -1.57 7.12
N GLY A 101 3.69 -1.21 6.07
CA GLY A 101 4.16 -0.32 5.02
C GLY A 101 3.33 -0.48 3.76
N GLY A 102 3.55 0.39 2.78
CA GLY A 102 2.77 0.46 1.56
C GLY A 102 3.55 0.14 0.30
N GLU A 103 2.83 0.13 -0.78
CA GLU A 103 3.32 0.07 -2.15
C GLU A 103 3.11 1.42 -2.84
N LYS A 104 3.62 1.58 -4.05
CA LYS A 104 3.50 2.78 -4.88
C LYS A 104 3.96 4.04 -4.12
N ASP A 105 3.21 5.13 -4.16
CA ASP A 105 3.59 6.41 -3.50
C ASP A 105 3.58 6.32 -1.96
N THR A 106 2.97 5.30 -1.38
CA THR A 106 3.05 5.04 0.07
C THR A 106 4.35 4.36 0.49
N GLY A 107 5.26 4.12 -0.44
CA GLY A 107 6.61 3.61 -0.22
C GLY A 107 6.72 2.09 -0.23
N GLY A 108 7.91 1.56 -0.49
CA GLY A 108 8.20 0.13 -0.56
C GLY A 108 8.89 -0.45 0.69
N GLY A 109 9.03 0.35 1.74
CA GLY A 109 9.60 -0.11 3.01
C GLY A 109 8.58 -0.85 3.87
N ARG A 110 9.10 -1.56 4.84
CA ARG A 110 8.27 -2.18 5.89
C ARG A 110 8.90 -1.92 7.23
N GLU A 111 8.08 -1.43 8.17
CA GLU A 111 8.42 -1.37 9.60
C GLU A 111 7.62 -2.43 10.36
N SER A 112 8.06 -2.78 11.54
CA SER A 112 7.58 -3.93 12.30
C SER A 112 7.71 -5.28 11.55
N GLY A 113 7.30 -6.37 12.17
CA GLY A 113 7.56 -7.71 11.65
C GLY A 113 8.97 -8.22 11.97
N SER A 114 9.20 -9.50 11.70
CA SER A 114 10.38 -10.25 12.17
C SER A 114 11.71 -9.76 11.59
N ASP A 115 11.70 -9.12 10.43
CA ASP A 115 12.92 -8.66 9.73
C ASP A 115 13.03 -7.15 9.55
N SER A 116 12.15 -6.38 10.20
CA SER A 116 12.13 -4.91 10.14
C SER A 116 13.48 -4.28 10.52
N TRP A 117 14.23 -4.90 11.42
CA TRP A 117 15.57 -4.44 11.81
C TRP A 117 16.53 -4.28 10.64
N LYS A 118 16.36 -5.04 9.55
CA LYS A 118 17.19 -4.96 8.34
C LYS A 118 17.07 -3.60 7.64
N ALA A 119 15.93 -2.94 7.75
CA ALA A 119 15.72 -1.61 7.18
C ALA A 119 16.58 -0.53 7.86
N TYR A 120 16.97 -0.76 9.12
CA TYR A 120 17.81 0.15 9.88
C TYR A 120 19.32 -0.13 9.73
N MET A 121 19.68 -1.15 8.95
CA MET A 121 21.06 -1.58 8.75
C MET A 121 21.57 -1.21 7.37
N ARG A 122 22.79 -0.66 7.32
CA ARG A 122 23.48 -0.45 6.05
C ARG A 122 24.02 -1.78 5.53
N ARG A 123 23.65 -2.12 4.31
CA ARG A 123 24.22 -3.30 3.63
C ARG A 123 25.43 -2.86 2.81
N THR A 124 26.55 -3.54 3.00
CA THR A 124 27.78 -3.29 2.28
C THR A 124 28.39 -4.62 1.87
N THR A 125 28.78 -4.74 0.62
CA THR A 125 29.65 -5.83 0.17
C THR A 125 31.09 -5.33 0.28
N ALA A 126 31.91 -6.07 0.99
CA ALA A 126 33.34 -5.79 1.12
C ALA A 126 34.14 -6.98 0.61
N THR A 127 35.09 -6.73 -0.28
CA THR A 127 36.01 -7.74 -0.78
C THR A 127 37.42 -7.24 -0.56
N ILE A 128 38.25 -8.11 0.05
CA ILE A 128 39.67 -7.82 0.28
C ILE A 128 40.48 -8.84 -0.53
N ASN A 129 41.28 -8.35 -1.45
CA ASN A 129 42.25 -9.16 -2.14
C ASN A 129 43.55 -9.24 -1.33
N TYR A 130 43.95 -10.41 -0.92
CA TYR A 130 45.21 -10.68 -0.21
C TYR A 130 46.33 -11.13 -1.16
N GLY A 131 46.02 -11.33 -2.45
CA GLY A 131 47.02 -11.67 -3.48
C GLY A 131 47.75 -10.43 -4.02
N GLU A 132 48.82 -10.67 -4.71
CA GLU A 132 49.58 -9.63 -5.42
C GLU A 132 49.06 -9.36 -6.83
N GLU A 133 48.23 -10.27 -7.36
CA GLU A 133 47.63 -10.15 -8.68
C GLU A 133 46.28 -9.43 -8.59
N LEU A 134 45.93 -8.69 -9.64
CA LEU A 134 44.62 -8.09 -9.80
C LEU A 134 43.64 -9.11 -10.39
N PRO A 135 42.70 -9.67 -9.60
CA PRO A 135 41.69 -10.56 -10.16
C PRO A 135 40.69 -9.73 -10.96
N LEU A 136 40.60 -10.02 -12.24
CA LEU A 136 39.63 -9.39 -13.14
C LEU A 136 38.26 -10.03 -12.99
N ALA A 137 37.21 -9.28 -13.29
CA ALA A 137 35.88 -9.82 -13.40
C ALA A 137 35.81 -10.87 -14.52
N GLN A 138 34.98 -11.88 -14.35
CA GLN A 138 34.84 -12.96 -15.31
C GLN A 138 34.57 -12.43 -16.74
N GLY A 139 35.37 -12.85 -17.71
CA GLY A 139 35.25 -12.45 -19.11
C GLY A 139 35.89 -11.09 -19.45
N VAL A 140 36.66 -10.48 -18.53
CA VAL A 140 37.44 -9.26 -18.79
C VAL A 140 38.90 -9.67 -19.01
N GLU A 141 39.47 -9.33 -20.18
CA GLU A 141 40.87 -9.45 -20.53
C GLU A 141 41.37 -8.05 -20.97
N PHE A 142 42.59 -7.72 -20.57
CA PHE A 142 43.27 -6.53 -21.06
C PHE A 142 44.32 -6.97 -22.09
N ASP A 143 44.31 -6.37 -23.27
CA ASP A 143 45.33 -6.54 -24.33
C ASP A 143 46.63 -5.83 -23.94
#